data_9ee447b47e4629f270347e171f67372f
#
_entry.id   9ee447b47e4629f270347e171f67372f
#
_cell.length_a   1.000
_cell.length_b   1.000
_cell.length_c   1.000
_cell.angle_alpha   90.00
_cell.angle_beta   90.00
_cell.angle_gamma   90.00
#
_symmetry.space_group_name_H-M   'P 1'
#
loop_
_entity.id
_entity.type
_entity.pdbx_description
1 polymer ?
#
loop_
_entity_poly.entity_id
_entity_poly.type
_entity_poly.pdbx_seq_one_letter_code
_entity_poly.pdbx_strand_id
1 'polypeptide(L)' 'PTVDFSKYTMIIAHGYSLNGISEKRIDSFQRVSATDIALNISIYRNLADVVEPWTIALLVDKWDRLYNIVLNVDMREVIN' A
#
# COMPACT_ATOMS: atom_id res chain seq x y z
N PRO A 1 16.59 -1.43 -13.31
CA PRO A 1 16.13 -0.11 -13.76
C PRO A 1 16.18 0.89 -12.61
N THR A 2 16.53 2.09 -12.93
CA THR A 2 16.68 3.17 -11.97
C THR A 2 15.42 4.04 -11.98
N VAL A 3 14.92 4.36 -10.78
CA VAL A 3 13.79 5.29 -10.65
C VAL A 3 14.31 6.72 -10.80
N ASP A 4 13.67 7.49 -11.67
CA ASP A 4 14.00 8.89 -11.87
C ASP A 4 13.15 9.76 -10.94
N PHE A 5 13.70 10.09 -9.76
CA PHE A 5 12.99 10.89 -8.77
C PHE A 5 12.83 12.35 -9.15
N SER A 6 13.37 12.79 -10.29
CA SER A 6 13.06 14.11 -10.83
C SER A 6 11.69 14.13 -11.52
N LYS A 7 11.15 12.94 -11.87
CA LYS A 7 9.88 12.78 -12.57
C LYS A 7 8.81 12.08 -11.74
N TYR A 8 9.20 11.31 -10.73
CA TYR A 8 8.29 10.44 -10.00
C TYR A 8 8.47 10.58 -8.49
N THR A 9 7.41 10.31 -7.78
CA THR A 9 7.42 10.15 -6.33
C THR A 9 7.12 8.69 -6.02
N MET A 10 7.91 8.08 -5.12
CA MET A 10 7.68 6.72 -4.68
C MET A 10 7.01 6.74 -3.31
N ILE A 11 5.94 5.98 -3.18
CA ILE A 11 5.22 5.79 -1.92
C ILE A 11 5.41 4.35 -1.50
N ILE A 12 5.88 4.14 -0.27
CA ILE A 12 6.10 2.80 0.26
C ILE A 12 5.24 2.62 1.51
N ALA A 13 4.43 1.57 1.50
CA ALA A 13 3.65 1.15 2.67
C ALA A 13 4.14 -0.23 3.09
N HIS A 14 4.27 -0.44 4.40
CA HIS A 14 4.71 -1.73 4.91
C HIS A 14 4.05 -2.03 6.25
N GLY A 15 4.04 -3.31 6.60
CA GLY A 15 3.46 -3.78 7.85
C GLY A 15 3.67 -5.27 8.01
N TYR A 16 2.94 -5.85 8.94
CA TYR A 16 3.03 -7.28 9.25
C TYR A 16 1.63 -7.88 9.29
N SER A 17 1.56 -9.15 8.90
CA SER A 17 0.37 -9.99 9.09
C SER A 17 0.71 -11.08 10.10
N LEU A 18 -0.24 -11.42 10.97
CA LEU A 18 -0.09 -12.54 11.90
C LEU A 18 -0.36 -13.89 11.23
N ASN A 19 -0.73 -13.88 9.97
CA ASN A 19 -0.93 -15.07 9.15
C ASN A 19 -0.18 -14.90 7.84
N GLY A 20 0.01 -16.00 7.12
CA GLY A 20 0.60 -15.95 5.79
C GLY A 20 -0.22 -15.05 4.86
N ILE A 21 0.44 -14.44 3.89
CA ILE A 21 -0.20 -13.54 2.93
C ILE A 21 -0.34 -14.28 1.60
N SER A 22 -1.58 -14.41 1.12
CA SER A 22 -1.88 -15.01 -0.17
C SER A 22 -1.81 -13.98 -1.28
N GLU A 23 -2.29 -12.76 -1.04
CA GLU A 23 -2.34 -11.72 -2.06
C GLU A 23 -2.29 -10.34 -1.41
N LYS A 24 -1.69 -9.41 -2.13
CA LYS A 24 -1.70 -7.98 -1.78
C LYS A 24 -2.28 -7.23 -2.98
N ARG A 25 -3.15 -6.24 -2.70
CA ARG A 25 -3.80 -5.49 -3.75
C ARG A 25 -3.90 -4.02 -3.39
N ILE A 26 -3.63 -3.15 -4.34
CA ILE A 26 -3.93 -1.73 -4.22
C ILE A 26 -5.35 -1.53 -4.75
N ASP A 27 -6.28 -1.15 -3.87
CA ASP A 27 -7.67 -0.95 -4.24
C ASP A 27 -7.90 0.42 -4.87
N SER A 28 -7.32 1.45 -4.26
CA SER A 28 -7.42 2.80 -4.81
C SER A 28 -6.33 3.70 -4.24
N PHE A 29 -6.03 4.74 -5.01
CA PHE A 29 -5.11 5.79 -4.59
C PHE A 29 -5.66 7.09 -5.14
N GLN A 30 -6.26 7.91 -4.26
CA GLN A 30 -6.97 9.08 -4.72
C GLN A 30 -6.91 10.23 -3.73
N ARG A 31 -6.98 11.43 -4.27
CA ARG A 31 -7.01 12.65 -3.48
C ARG A 31 -8.38 12.79 -2.83
N VAL A 32 -8.41 12.95 -1.51
CA VAL A 32 -9.64 13.07 -0.74
C VAL A 32 -9.87 14.47 -0.19
N SER A 33 -8.82 15.30 -0.19
CA SER A 33 -8.91 16.71 0.22
C SER A 33 -7.79 17.50 -0.46
N ALA A 34 -7.71 18.80 -0.18
CA ALA A 34 -6.66 19.65 -0.73
C ALA A 34 -5.26 19.22 -0.29
N THR A 35 -5.15 18.54 0.86
CA THR A 35 -3.85 18.17 1.47
C THR A 35 -3.67 16.67 1.66
N ASP A 36 -4.71 15.85 1.46
CA ASP A 36 -4.67 14.43 1.80
C ASP A 36 -4.96 13.54 0.61
N ILE A 37 -4.20 12.46 0.53
CA ILE A 37 -4.40 11.40 -0.45
C ILE A 37 -4.62 10.10 0.31
N ALA A 38 -5.66 9.36 -0.05
CA ALA A 38 -5.95 8.07 0.56
C ALA A 38 -5.38 6.95 -0.30
N LEU A 39 -4.59 6.08 0.33
CA LEU A 39 -4.12 4.83 -0.26
C LEU A 39 -4.86 3.69 0.43
N ASN A 40 -5.70 3.01 -0.31
CA ASN A 40 -6.49 1.88 0.19
C ASN A 40 -5.92 0.59 -0.37
N ILE A 41 -5.54 -0.32 0.52
CA ILE A 41 -4.98 -1.60 0.14
C ILE A 41 -5.72 -2.73 0.83
N SER A 42 -5.73 -3.89 0.19
CA SER A 42 -6.28 -5.12 0.76
C SER A 42 -5.18 -6.16 0.87
N ILE A 43 -5.09 -6.80 2.03
CA ILE A 43 -4.17 -7.89 2.30
C ILE A 43 -5.02 -9.14 2.53
N TYR A 44 -4.84 -10.14 1.68
CA TYR A 44 -5.56 -11.41 1.79
C TYR A 44 -4.69 -12.41 2.51
N ARG A 45 -5.16 -12.85 3.68
CA ARG A 45 -4.42 -13.77 4.56
C ARG A 45 -4.90 -15.20 4.33
N ASN A 46 -3.98 -16.14 4.44
CA ASN A 46 -4.32 -17.56 4.49
C ASN A 46 -4.28 -18.05 5.96
N LEU A 47 -4.44 -19.36 6.15
CA LEU A 47 -4.50 -19.94 7.49
C LEU A 47 -3.12 -20.34 8.05
N ALA A 48 -2.05 -20.00 7.37
CA ALA A 48 -0.71 -20.31 7.87
C ALA A 48 -0.42 -19.51 9.14
N ASP A 49 0.05 -20.19 10.17
CA ASP A 49 0.35 -19.58 11.46
C ASP A 49 1.78 -19.05 11.47
N VAL A 50 2.01 -17.98 10.76
CA VAL A 50 3.31 -17.32 10.63
C VAL A 50 3.14 -15.82 10.66
N VAL A 51 4.15 -15.10 11.15
CA VAL A 51 4.20 -13.65 11.01
C VAL A 51 4.90 -13.32 9.70
N GLU A 52 4.20 -12.63 8.81
CA GLU A 52 4.73 -12.31 7.50
C GLU A 52 4.73 -10.81 7.27
N PRO A 53 5.88 -10.21 6.94
CA PRO A 53 5.93 -8.80 6.59
C PRO A 53 5.39 -8.59 5.18
N TRP A 54 4.83 -7.41 4.94
CA TRP A 54 4.40 -7.03 3.61
C TRP A 54 4.89 -5.62 3.28
N THR A 55 5.13 -5.38 2.00
CA THR A 55 5.54 -4.09 1.48
C THR A 55 4.83 -3.86 0.15
N ILE A 56 4.30 -2.67 -0.03
CA ILE A 56 3.72 -2.21 -1.29
C ILE A 56 4.42 -0.92 -1.68
N ALA A 57 4.91 -0.87 -2.91
CA ALA A 57 5.52 0.32 -3.46
C ALA A 57 4.67 0.84 -4.61
N LEU A 58 4.42 2.14 -4.62
CA LEU A 58 3.64 2.80 -5.65
C LEU A 58 4.43 3.97 -6.22
N LEU A 59 4.55 4.01 -7.54
CA LEU A 59 5.25 5.08 -8.24
C LEU A 59 4.21 5.99 -8.90
N VAL A 60 4.25 7.26 -8.55
CA VAL A 60 3.31 8.27 -9.07
C VAL A 60 4.07 9.43 -9.67
N ASP A 61 3.39 10.24 -10.48
CA ASP A 61 4.00 11.45 -11.02
C ASP A 61 4.46 12.36 -9.89
N LYS A 62 5.54 13.08 -10.12
CA LYS A 62 6.11 13.94 -9.09
C LYS A 62 5.12 15.00 -8.65
N TRP A 63 4.96 15.11 -7.33
CA TRP A 63 4.07 16.11 -6.73
C TRP A 63 4.75 17.48 -6.69
N ASP A 64 3.96 18.51 -6.90
CA ASP A 64 4.39 19.90 -6.79
C ASP A 64 4.32 20.41 -5.34
N ARG A 65 3.76 19.61 -4.43
CA ARG A 65 3.65 19.91 -3.00
C ARG A 65 3.65 18.61 -2.22
N LEU A 66 3.81 18.72 -0.90
CA LEU A 66 3.69 17.57 -0.03
C LEU A 66 2.22 17.31 0.31
N TYR A 67 1.84 16.04 0.25
CA TYR A 67 0.52 15.57 0.67
C TYR A 67 0.67 14.65 1.86
N ASN A 68 -0.33 14.64 2.73
CA ASN A 68 -0.44 13.62 3.76
C ASN A 68 -1.03 12.35 3.14
N ILE A 69 -0.40 11.22 3.44
CA ILE A 69 -0.92 9.93 2.97
C ILE A 69 -1.71 9.29 4.09
N VAL A 70 -2.98 9.04 3.83
CA VAL A 70 -3.85 8.28 4.73
C VAL A 70 -3.84 6.84 4.23
N LEU A 71 -3.23 5.96 5.00
CA LEU A 71 -3.12 4.54 4.65
C LEU A 71 -4.27 3.77 5.31
N ASN A 72 -5.10 3.14 4.50
CA ASN A 72 -6.17 2.26 4.95
C ASN A 72 -5.86 0.84 4.52
N VAL A 73 -5.69 -0.05 5.48
CA VAL A 73 -5.37 -1.45 5.23
C VAL A 73 -6.57 -2.31 5.63
N ASP A 74 -7.10 -3.05 4.67
CA ASP A 74 -8.18 -3.99 4.89
C ASP A 74 -7.58 -5.40 4.92
N MET A 75 -7.60 -6.02 6.10
CA MET A 75 -7.10 -7.38 6.28
C MET A 75 -8.25 -8.36 6.07
N ARG A 76 -8.15 -9.19 5.05
CA ARG A 76 -9.19 -10.16 4.69
C ARG A 76 -8.64 -11.56 4.78
N GLU A 77 -9.54 -12.52 5.06
CA GLU A 77 -9.19 -13.92 5.09
C GLU A 77 -9.63 -14.60 3.81
N VAL A 78 -8.74 -15.44 3.26
CA VAL A 78 -9.08 -16.33 2.17
C VAL A 78 -9.51 -17.65 2.78
N ILE A 79 -10.77 -18.00 2.62
CA ILE A 79 -11.32 -19.26 3.08
C ILE A 79 -11.45 -20.18 1.88
N ASN A 80 -10.73 -21.28 1.92
CA ASN A 80 -10.78 -22.30 0.89
C ASN A 80 -11.54 -23.52 1.40
#